data_d1bae85aad1e79dc6687ee4de34ee930
#
_entry.id   d1bae85aad1e79dc6687ee4de34ee930
#
_cell.length_a   1.000
_cell.length_b   1.000
_cell.length_c   1.000
_cell.angle_alpha   90.00
_cell.angle_beta   90.00
_cell.angle_gamma   90.00
#
_symmetry.space_group_name_H-M   'P 1'
#
loop_
_entity.id
_entity.type
_entity.pdbx_description
1 polymer ?
#
loop_
_entity_poly.entity_id
_entity_poly.type
_entity_poly.pdbx_seq_one_letter_code
_entity_poly.pdbx_strand_id
1 'polypeptide(L)'
;MNLLSSQIEPNQTNLNQTESSRIEPNQTVRKKSITYSVITKWHFFVLFLFTCALSISQVVNAQMNTPSTVESGASLKYMLIGNEGGFGSSNATISRYNLVTKNLQDGVFLSANGIGLGDVLQSVHYNEGQVYAVMNNSAQIVIMDSESFTQQGLISLTDGASPRQLLLLSPELAYISDLYGDLVHLVNPATQQVLSTKISVGDGPEFMVYHQEAVFVGNYGFGQDSTIMIIDPVQQAVVDTLVVASGPGQMSIDSNGDLWVVCTGYAGDYDEQWNLVEGTQRPGGLFRIERNAQDQQWSVTKELELNQAGIHLGYDPNNEHLYLQSDGIKRVDLTQAILAPESIISGSYYSFYYESVGGDIYLADAKDYVSAGSVRVIDTETLQDLDEFSVGIIPGSFLAIYEAESTLIDQLDDWAPSMVELYPNYPNPFNPTTQIQYSIPKSGFVELVIFNSLGQKVAILEKGLKQKGRYTQTFNAQGLPSGVYYAHVLFNGYQRVMKMLLIK
;
A
#
# COMPACT_ATOMS: atom_id res chain seq x y z
N MET A 1 23.02 -41.80 7.73
CA MET A 1 23.59 -42.69 6.68
C MET A 1 24.16 -41.77 5.62
N ASN A 2 25.39 -41.57 5.74
CA ASN A 2 26.55 -41.41 4.88
C ASN A 2 26.42 -41.12 3.39
N LEU A 3 27.27 -40.12 3.04
CA LEU A 3 28.05 -39.92 1.80
C LEU A 3 27.40 -38.95 0.81
N LEU A 4 28.07 -37.89 0.34
CA LEU A 4 29.46 -37.74 -0.08
C LEU A 4 29.90 -36.25 -0.07
N SER A 5 31.06 -36.04 0.48
CA SER A 5 31.93 -34.87 0.32
C SER A 5 32.60 -34.87 -1.04
N SER A 6 32.70 -33.74 -1.70
CA SER A 6 33.79 -33.46 -2.65
C SER A 6 34.31 -32.06 -2.44
N GLN A 7 35.54 -32.03 -1.97
CA GLN A 7 36.42 -30.87 -1.84
C GLN A 7 36.77 -30.29 -3.19
N ILE A 8 36.86 -28.97 -3.28
CA ILE A 8 37.73 -28.27 -4.23
C ILE A 8 38.46 -27.18 -3.43
N GLU A 9 39.77 -27.36 -3.35
CA GLU A 9 40.75 -26.46 -2.73
C GLU A 9 40.97 -25.21 -3.58
N PRO A 10 41.41 -24.08 -2.95
CA PRO A 10 41.73 -22.85 -3.68
C PRO A 10 43.20 -22.84 -4.12
N ASN A 11 43.45 -22.48 -5.35
CA ASN A 11 44.79 -22.21 -5.89
C ASN A 11 45.24 -20.81 -5.47
N GLN A 12 46.34 -20.80 -4.67
CA GLN A 12 47.17 -19.64 -4.46
C GLN A 12 48.12 -19.41 -5.66
N THR A 13 48.25 -18.22 -6.13
CA THR A 13 49.47 -17.74 -6.78
C THR A 13 49.85 -16.36 -6.28
N ASN A 14 51.01 -16.34 -5.60
CA ASN A 14 51.84 -15.23 -5.25
C ASN A 14 52.34 -14.48 -6.52
N LEU A 15 52.61 -13.18 -6.41
CA LEU A 15 53.96 -12.58 -6.57
C LEU A 15 53.95 -11.06 -6.61
N ASN A 16 54.70 -10.52 -5.63
CA ASN A 16 55.69 -9.42 -5.64
C ASN A 16 55.30 -8.00 -6.09
N GLN A 17 55.34 -7.11 -5.11
CA GLN A 17 56.36 -6.06 -4.82
C GLN A 17 56.90 -5.31 -6.04
N THR A 18 56.74 -3.98 -6.05
CA THR A 18 57.80 -3.00 -5.83
C THR A 18 57.32 -1.55 -6.04
N GLU A 19 57.75 -0.75 -5.09
CA GLU A 19 58.32 0.58 -5.12
C GLU A 19 57.48 1.85 -5.20
N SER A 20 57.73 2.56 -4.15
CA SER A 20 57.53 3.94 -3.81
C SER A 20 57.97 4.98 -4.86
N SER A 21 57.24 6.07 -4.95
CA SER A 21 57.87 7.40 -5.00
C SER A 21 56.92 8.50 -4.53
N ARG A 22 57.34 9.19 -3.50
CA ARG A 22 56.90 10.52 -3.06
C ARG A 22 57.10 11.55 -4.14
N ILE A 23 56.21 12.54 -4.27
CA ILE A 23 56.57 13.96 -4.48
C ILE A 23 55.34 14.82 -4.04
N GLU A 24 55.55 15.65 -3.03
CA GLU A 24 54.86 16.92 -2.75
C GLU A 24 55.69 18.09 -3.32
N PRO A 25 55.31 19.37 -3.10
CA PRO A 25 54.11 20.11 -3.51
C PRO A 25 54.48 21.40 -4.31
N ASN A 26 53.52 22.26 -4.57
CA ASN A 26 53.58 23.67 -4.97
C ASN A 26 53.14 24.02 -6.40
N GLN A 27 52.06 24.75 -6.53
CA GLN A 27 52.14 26.20 -6.80
C GLN A 27 50.76 26.86 -6.94
N THR A 28 50.60 27.87 -6.14
CA THR A 28 49.75 29.03 -6.26
C THR A 28 49.70 29.57 -7.69
N VAL A 29 48.56 30.01 -8.24
CA VAL A 29 48.40 31.26 -8.99
C VAL A 29 46.96 31.52 -9.48
N ARG A 30 46.52 32.72 -9.09
CA ARG A 30 45.60 33.67 -9.76
C ARG A 30 44.10 33.50 -9.71
N LYS A 31 43.52 34.31 -8.80
CA LYS A 31 42.19 34.93 -8.93
C LYS A 31 42.10 35.70 -10.26
N LYS A 32 41.07 35.39 -11.05
CA LYS A 32 40.48 36.38 -11.97
C LYS A 32 38.98 36.43 -11.67
N SER A 33 38.59 37.63 -11.27
CA SER A 33 37.23 38.06 -11.12
C SER A 33 36.47 38.01 -12.46
N ILE A 34 35.33 37.36 -12.48
CA ILE A 34 34.29 37.64 -13.47
C ILE A 34 33.01 37.83 -12.68
N THR A 35 32.74 39.09 -12.44
CA THR A 35 31.40 39.57 -12.02
C THR A 35 30.60 39.80 -13.29
N TYR A 36 29.34 39.47 -13.25
CA TYR A 36 28.18 39.67 -14.11
C TYR A 36 27.55 38.38 -14.65
N SER A 37 26.36 38.17 -14.16
CA SER A 37 25.23 37.36 -14.66
C SER A 37 24.70 36.33 -13.65
N VAL A 38 24.20 36.79 -12.50
CA VAL A 38 23.52 35.93 -11.52
C VAL A 38 22.00 36.30 -11.37
N ILE A 39 21.53 37.35 -12.03
CA ILE A 39 20.16 37.84 -11.77
C ILE A 39 19.08 37.20 -12.69
N THR A 40 19.47 36.60 -13.81
CA THR A 40 18.47 36.06 -14.77
C THR A 40 18.17 34.56 -14.66
N LYS A 41 18.91 33.81 -13.84
CA LYS A 41 18.66 32.36 -13.66
C LYS A 41 17.77 32.01 -12.45
N TRP A 42 17.56 32.93 -11.53
CA TRP A 42 16.73 32.69 -10.34
C TRP A 42 15.22 32.75 -10.63
N HIS A 43 14.79 33.51 -11.62
CA HIS A 43 13.36 33.60 -11.96
C HIS A 43 12.81 32.35 -12.70
N PHE A 44 13.65 31.63 -13.43
CA PHE A 44 13.25 30.39 -14.09
C PHE A 44 13.26 29.20 -13.14
N PHE A 45 14.14 29.19 -12.12
CA PHE A 45 14.21 28.08 -11.16
C PHE A 45 13.07 28.12 -10.13
N VAL A 46 12.65 29.32 -9.72
CA VAL A 46 11.52 29.50 -8.80
C VAL A 46 10.20 29.23 -9.49
N LEU A 47 10.06 29.53 -10.81
CA LEU A 47 8.85 29.23 -11.56
C LEU A 47 8.70 27.73 -11.86
N PHE A 48 9.79 27.01 -12.03
CA PHE A 48 9.79 25.56 -12.25
C PHE A 48 9.50 24.76 -10.96
N LEU A 49 9.98 25.22 -9.81
CA LEU A 49 9.64 24.63 -8.50
C LEU A 49 8.20 24.94 -8.08
N PHE A 50 7.63 26.08 -8.47
CA PHE A 50 6.22 26.40 -8.18
C PHE A 50 5.24 25.63 -9.08
N THR A 51 5.61 25.32 -10.32
CA THR A 51 4.77 24.48 -11.20
C THR A 51 4.84 23.00 -10.88
N CYS A 52 5.99 22.50 -10.40
CA CYS A 52 6.09 21.13 -9.87
C CYS A 52 5.39 20.97 -8.51
N ALA A 53 5.50 21.94 -7.59
CA ALA A 53 4.82 21.89 -6.30
C ALA A 53 3.30 22.01 -6.41
N LEU A 54 2.78 22.72 -7.41
CA LEU A 54 1.34 22.85 -7.68
C LEU A 54 0.76 21.61 -8.37
N SER A 55 1.56 20.82 -9.08
CA SER A 55 1.11 19.56 -9.68
C SER A 55 1.14 18.38 -8.70
N ILE A 56 1.98 18.43 -7.67
CA ILE A 56 2.09 17.35 -6.66
C ILE A 56 1.04 17.49 -5.56
N SER A 57 0.59 18.69 -5.22
CA SER A 57 -0.47 18.90 -4.23
C SER A 57 -1.88 18.45 -4.68
N GLN A 58 -2.04 18.00 -5.93
CA GLN A 58 -3.30 17.47 -6.46
C GLN A 58 -3.36 15.94 -6.54
N VAL A 59 -2.27 15.23 -6.19
CA VAL A 59 -2.11 13.81 -6.49
C VAL A 59 -2.40 12.88 -5.28
N VAL A 60 -2.57 13.40 -4.08
CA VAL A 60 -2.58 12.57 -2.85
C VAL A 60 -4.00 12.19 -2.37
N ASN A 61 -4.99 12.09 -3.23
CA ASN A 61 -6.34 11.60 -2.86
C ASN A 61 -6.82 10.39 -3.68
N ALA A 62 -5.93 9.53 -4.13
CA ALA A 62 -6.34 8.21 -4.59
C ALA A 62 -6.57 7.33 -3.34
N GLN A 63 -7.78 6.77 -3.23
CA GLN A 63 -8.06 5.75 -2.21
C GLN A 63 -7.04 4.64 -2.34
N MET A 64 -6.21 4.55 -1.34
CA MET A 64 -5.26 3.46 -1.22
C MET A 64 -5.95 2.25 -0.62
N ASN A 65 -5.54 1.09 -1.10
CA ASN A 65 -5.88 -0.18 -0.48
C ASN A 65 -5.32 -0.26 0.95
N THR A 66 -5.94 0.49 1.86
CA THR A 66 -5.95 0.09 3.26
C THR A 66 -7.06 -0.95 3.39
N PRO A 67 -6.86 -2.07 4.08
CA PRO A 67 -7.89 -3.11 4.23
C PRO A 67 -9.20 -2.64 4.88
N SER A 68 -9.35 -1.38 5.22
CA SER A 68 -10.36 -0.90 6.15
C SER A 68 -11.57 -0.16 5.56
N THR A 69 -11.75 -0.06 4.23
CA THR A 69 -12.98 0.52 3.68
C THR A 69 -13.52 -0.25 2.49
N VAL A 70 -13.94 -1.49 2.74
CA VAL A 70 -14.85 -2.15 1.80
C VAL A 70 -16.20 -1.46 1.94
N GLU A 71 -16.77 -0.99 0.83
CA GLU A 71 -18.07 -0.31 0.80
C GLU A 71 -19.14 -1.19 1.46
N SER A 72 -20.01 -0.59 2.28
CA SER A 72 -21.14 -1.32 2.85
C SER A 72 -22.03 -1.85 1.70
N GLY A 73 -22.20 -3.17 1.62
CA GLY A 73 -22.89 -3.84 0.53
C GLY A 73 -21.99 -4.45 -0.54
N ALA A 74 -20.68 -4.38 -0.40
CA ALA A 74 -19.78 -5.16 -1.26
C ALA A 74 -19.81 -6.64 -0.85
N SER A 75 -19.75 -7.54 -1.82
CA SER A 75 -19.57 -8.97 -1.59
C SER A 75 -18.24 -9.45 -2.15
N LEU A 76 -17.63 -10.44 -1.49
CA LEU A 76 -16.41 -11.06 -2.01
C LEU A 76 -16.70 -11.78 -3.32
N LYS A 77 -16.10 -11.28 -4.41
CA LYS A 77 -16.24 -11.91 -5.73
C LYS A 77 -15.37 -13.16 -5.84
N TYR A 78 -14.11 -13.02 -5.51
CA TYR A 78 -13.14 -14.11 -5.42
C TYR A 78 -11.90 -13.69 -4.63
N MET A 79 -11.20 -14.69 -4.12
CA MET A 79 -9.88 -14.55 -3.50
C MET A 79 -8.81 -14.94 -4.51
N LEU A 80 -7.79 -14.10 -4.68
CA LEU A 80 -6.56 -14.47 -5.35
C LEU A 80 -5.55 -14.94 -4.31
N ILE A 81 -4.91 -16.06 -4.57
CA ILE A 81 -3.84 -16.63 -3.77
C ILE A 81 -2.56 -16.59 -4.61
N GLY A 82 -1.59 -15.81 -4.16
CA GLY A 82 -0.24 -15.78 -4.73
C GLY A 82 0.57 -16.93 -4.19
N ASN A 83 1.02 -17.81 -5.08
CA ASN A 83 1.88 -18.94 -4.76
C ASN A 83 3.30 -18.58 -5.19
N GLU A 84 4.23 -18.52 -4.22
CA GLU A 84 5.60 -18.07 -4.47
C GLU A 84 6.35 -18.93 -5.49
N GLY A 85 6.07 -20.23 -5.49
CA GLY A 85 6.86 -21.20 -6.23
C GLY A 85 8.17 -21.54 -5.52
N GLY A 86 8.96 -22.41 -6.10
CA GLY A 86 10.30 -22.73 -5.60
C GLY A 86 11.32 -21.69 -6.07
N PHE A 87 12.15 -21.20 -5.15
CA PHE A 87 13.22 -20.25 -5.46
C PHE A 87 14.14 -20.78 -6.58
N GLY A 88 14.39 -19.97 -7.61
CA GLY A 88 15.17 -20.35 -8.79
C GLY A 88 14.43 -21.24 -9.79
N SER A 89 13.14 -21.53 -9.56
CA SER A 89 12.36 -22.46 -10.39
C SER A 89 11.44 -21.76 -11.42
N SER A 90 11.21 -20.46 -11.29
CA SER A 90 10.34 -19.66 -12.14
C SER A 90 8.94 -20.27 -12.34
N ASN A 91 8.40 -20.85 -11.28
CA ASN A 91 7.13 -21.59 -11.27
C ASN A 91 6.08 -20.98 -10.34
N ALA A 92 6.22 -19.69 -10.03
CA ALA A 92 5.22 -18.95 -9.31
C ALA A 92 3.88 -18.92 -10.04
N THR A 93 2.77 -18.98 -9.30
CA THR A 93 1.42 -19.00 -9.86
C THR A 93 0.46 -18.10 -9.08
N ILE A 94 -0.68 -17.80 -9.70
CA ILE A 94 -1.84 -17.20 -9.01
C ILE A 94 -2.99 -18.18 -9.13
N SER A 95 -3.59 -18.53 -7.99
CA SER A 95 -4.84 -19.28 -7.90
C SER A 95 -6.01 -18.32 -7.65
N ARG A 96 -7.15 -18.54 -8.30
CA ARG A 96 -8.39 -17.80 -8.11
C ARG A 96 -9.43 -18.71 -7.48
N TYR A 97 -9.94 -18.34 -6.33
CA TYR A 97 -10.93 -19.11 -5.58
C TYR A 97 -12.20 -18.29 -5.33
N ASN A 98 -13.36 -18.90 -5.60
CA ASN A 98 -14.67 -18.35 -5.27
C ASN A 98 -15.28 -19.14 -4.14
N LEU A 99 -15.46 -18.51 -2.97
CA LEU A 99 -15.97 -19.17 -1.77
C LEU A 99 -17.41 -19.68 -1.93
N VAL A 100 -18.26 -18.95 -2.63
CA VAL A 100 -19.69 -19.30 -2.80
C VAL A 100 -19.86 -20.53 -3.69
N THR A 101 -19.19 -20.54 -4.85
CA THR A 101 -19.29 -21.64 -5.83
C THR A 101 -18.30 -22.78 -5.58
N LYS A 102 -17.37 -22.61 -4.64
CA LYS A 102 -16.25 -23.53 -4.37
C LYS A 102 -15.39 -23.81 -5.61
N ASN A 103 -15.36 -22.86 -6.55
CA ASN A 103 -14.61 -23.00 -7.78
C ASN A 103 -13.18 -22.46 -7.60
N LEU A 104 -12.22 -23.36 -7.76
CA LEU A 104 -10.78 -23.04 -7.77
C LEU A 104 -10.25 -23.14 -9.20
N GLN A 105 -9.53 -22.12 -9.62
CA GLN A 105 -8.77 -22.06 -10.87
C GLN A 105 -7.32 -21.78 -10.52
N ASP A 106 -6.44 -22.76 -10.72
CA ASP A 106 -5.01 -22.57 -10.48
C ASP A 106 -4.28 -22.13 -11.74
N GLY A 107 -3.18 -21.36 -11.59
CA GLY A 107 -2.34 -20.90 -12.70
C GLY A 107 -3.09 -19.99 -13.69
N VAL A 108 -3.97 -19.10 -13.18
CA VAL A 108 -4.81 -18.25 -14.05
C VAL A 108 -4.00 -17.38 -15.00
N PHE A 109 -2.82 -16.86 -14.58
CA PHE A 109 -1.95 -16.08 -15.45
C PHE A 109 -1.36 -16.93 -16.60
N LEU A 110 -0.81 -18.11 -16.28
CA LEU A 110 -0.26 -19.01 -17.28
C LEU A 110 -1.34 -19.44 -18.30
N SER A 111 -2.54 -19.72 -17.81
CA SER A 111 -3.68 -20.10 -18.65
C SER A 111 -4.09 -18.99 -19.63
N ALA A 112 -4.02 -17.74 -19.21
CA ALA A 112 -4.40 -16.58 -20.02
C ALA A 112 -3.32 -16.16 -21.04
N ASN A 113 -2.02 -16.33 -20.69
CA ASN A 113 -0.93 -15.75 -21.45
C ASN A 113 -0.02 -16.79 -22.16
N GLY A 114 -0.10 -18.06 -21.78
CA GLY A 114 0.78 -19.13 -22.31
C GLY A 114 2.24 -19.02 -21.86
N ILE A 115 2.55 -18.12 -20.91
CA ILE A 115 3.89 -17.93 -20.33
C ILE A 115 3.79 -17.95 -18.79
N GLY A 116 4.89 -18.33 -18.11
CA GLY A 116 4.98 -18.31 -16.65
C GLY A 116 4.99 -16.90 -16.10
N LEU A 117 4.55 -16.74 -14.84
CA LEU A 117 4.51 -15.45 -14.15
C LEU A 117 5.92 -14.95 -13.79
N GLY A 118 6.83 -15.85 -13.39
CA GLY A 118 8.19 -15.56 -12.98
C GLY A 118 8.63 -16.38 -11.76
N ASP A 119 9.65 -15.85 -11.06
CA ASP A 119 10.28 -16.51 -9.93
C ASP A 119 10.02 -15.73 -8.63
N VAL A 120 9.45 -16.40 -7.65
CA VAL A 120 9.02 -15.94 -6.33
C VAL A 120 8.00 -14.79 -6.39
N LEU A 121 6.72 -15.15 -6.41
CA LEU A 121 5.62 -14.19 -6.26
C LEU A 121 5.50 -13.76 -4.78
N GLN A 122 5.95 -12.56 -4.47
CA GLN A 122 6.00 -12.07 -3.09
C GLN A 122 4.69 -11.48 -2.60
N SER A 123 4.05 -10.68 -3.44
CA SER A 123 2.78 -10.03 -3.09
C SER A 123 1.93 -9.74 -4.30
N VAL A 124 0.62 -9.62 -4.07
CA VAL A 124 -0.38 -9.25 -5.07
C VAL A 124 -1.17 -8.05 -4.61
N HIS A 125 -1.40 -7.10 -5.51
CA HIS A 125 -2.12 -5.86 -5.23
C HIS A 125 -3.15 -5.58 -6.31
N TYR A 126 -4.18 -4.81 -5.98
CA TYR A 126 -5.26 -4.47 -6.91
C TYR A 126 -5.46 -2.96 -6.98
N ASN A 127 -5.69 -2.46 -8.17
CA ASN A 127 -6.15 -1.10 -8.38
C ASN A 127 -6.93 -0.99 -9.70
N GLU A 128 -8.15 -0.49 -9.63
CA GLU A 128 -8.98 -0.11 -10.78
C GLU A 128 -9.03 -1.17 -11.92
N GLY A 129 -9.28 -2.42 -11.59
CA GLY A 129 -9.38 -3.52 -12.56
C GLY A 129 -8.05 -4.16 -12.94
N GLN A 130 -6.95 -3.74 -12.35
CA GLN A 130 -5.62 -4.32 -12.57
C GLN A 130 -5.10 -5.03 -11.33
N VAL A 131 -4.46 -6.17 -11.54
CA VAL A 131 -3.68 -6.90 -10.54
C VAL A 131 -2.20 -6.69 -10.82
N TYR A 132 -1.47 -6.34 -9.76
CA TYR A 132 -0.02 -6.15 -9.77
C TYR A 132 0.62 -7.29 -8.99
N ALA A 133 1.39 -8.13 -9.66
CA ALA A 133 2.13 -9.24 -9.07
C ALA A 133 3.59 -8.84 -8.88
N VAL A 134 4.05 -8.77 -7.65
CA VAL A 134 5.43 -8.41 -7.30
C VAL A 134 6.29 -9.67 -7.30
N MET A 135 7.20 -9.76 -8.26
CA MET A 135 8.07 -10.91 -8.46
C MET A 135 9.45 -10.64 -7.86
N ASN A 136 9.70 -11.22 -6.69
CA ASN A 136 10.89 -10.95 -5.89
C ASN A 136 12.18 -11.31 -6.64
N ASN A 137 12.38 -12.60 -6.97
CA ASN A 137 13.62 -13.07 -7.58
C ASN A 137 13.72 -12.73 -9.09
N SER A 138 12.61 -12.36 -9.71
CA SER A 138 12.59 -11.84 -11.08
C SER A 138 12.81 -10.32 -11.15
N ALA A 139 12.87 -9.61 -10.03
CA ALA A 139 13.03 -8.16 -9.92
C ALA A 139 12.05 -7.38 -10.83
N GLN A 140 10.78 -7.77 -10.83
CA GLN A 140 9.77 -7.17 -11.72
C GLN A 140 8.38 -7.14 -11.08
N ILE A 141 7.52 -6.27 -11.62
CA ILE A 141 6.10 -6.23 -11.30
C ILE A 141 5.33 -6.54 -12.60
N VAL A 142 4.58 -7.63 -12.59
CA VAL A 142 3.69 -8.01 -13.71
C VAL A 142 2.33 -7.37 -13.48
N ILE A 143 1.85 -6.64 -14.47
CA ILE A 143 0.53 -5.99 -14.45
C ILE A 143 -0.40 -6.78 -15.34
N MET A 144 -1.58 -7.15 -14.83
CA MET A 144 -2.57 -7.93 -15.56
C MET A 144 -3.98 -7.42 -15.30
N ASP A 145 -4.88 -7.69 -16.22
CA ASP A 145 -6.30 -7.43 -16.06
C ASP A 145 -6.90 -8.37 -14.99
N SER A 146 -7.72 -7.86 -14.09
CA SER A 146 -8.22 -8.63 -12.94
C SER A 146 -9.25 -9.71 -13.31
N GLU A 147 -9.90 -9.62 -14.47
CA GLU A 147 -10.93 -10.58 -14.89
C GLU A 147 -10.36 -11.65 -15.82
N SER A 148 -9.63 -11.22 -16.84
CA SER A 148 -9.06 -12.10 -17.87
C SER A 148 -7.68 -12.61 -17.52
N PHE A 149 -6.98 -12.00 -16.57
CA PHE A 149 -5.57 -12.25 -16.20
C PHE A 149 -4.58 -12.10 -17.38
N THR A 150 -5.01 -11.42 -18.44
CA THR A 150 -4.11 -11.09 -19.56
C THR A 150 -3.12 -10.03 -19.14
N GLN A 151 -1.85 -10.24 -19.48
CA GLN A 151 -0.79 -9.29 -19.18
C GLN A 151 -1.05 -7.96 -19.88
N GLN A 152 -1.02 -6.87 -19.13
CA GLN A 152 -1.18 -5.50 -19.63
C GLN A 152 0.12 -4.70 -19.53
N GLY A 153 1.05 -5.13 -18.70
CA GLY A 153 2.30 -4.41 -18.50
C GLY A 153 3.35 -5.16 -17.71
N LEU A 154 4.54 -4.55 -17.67
CA LEU A 154 5.67 -5.05 -16.92
C LEU A 154 6.55 -3.87 -16.49
N ILE A 155 6.83 -3.78 -15.19
CA ILE A 155 7.82 -2.87 -14.63
C ILE A 155 9.03 -3.70 -14.24
N SER A 156 10.18 -3.48 -14.88
CA SER A 156 11.42 -4.16 -14.53
C SER A 156 12.28 -3.25 -13.67
N LEU A 157 12.66 -3.73 -12.51
CA LEU A 157 13.62 -3.06 -11.63
C LEU A 157 15.05 -3.36 -12.09
N THR A 158 16.02 -2.71 -11.49
CA THR A 158 17.43 -2.98 -11.79
C THR A 158 17.84 -4.37 -11.30
N ASP A 159 18.82 -4.99 -11.96
CA ASP A 159 19.38 -6.28 -11.55
C ASP A 159 19.82 -6.26 -10.08
N GLY A 160 19.44 -7.32 -9.37
CA GLY A 160 19.72 -7.47 -7.95
C GLY A 160 18.69 -6.83 -7.03
N ALA A 161 17.67 -6.16 -7.54
CA ALA A 161 16.53 -5.72 -6.72
C ALA A 161 15.72 -6.92 -6.22
N SER A 162 15.23 -6.82 -4.99
CA SER A 162 14.44 -7.84 -4.31
C SER A 162 13.13 -7.24 -3.82
N PRO A 163 12.17 -6.93 -4.74
CA PRO A 163 10.95 -6.25 -4.39
C PRO A 163 10.05 -7.10 -3.49
N ARG A 164 9.43 -6.44 -2.51
CA ARG A 164 8.57 -7.10 -1.50
C ARG A 164 7.12 -6.67 -1.63
N GLN A 165 6.83 -5.40 -1.43
CA GLN A 165 5.48 -4.86 -1.44
C GLN A 165 5.38 -3.69 -2.41
N LEU A 166 4.20 -3.52 -2.99
CA LEU A 166 3.84 -2.38 -3.81
C LEU A 166 2.81 -1.54 -3.08
N LEU A 167 3.05 -0.25 -2.93
CA LEU A 167 2.10 0.72 -2.40
C LEU A 167 1.75 1.74 -3.50
N LEU A 168 0.53 1.66 -4.01
CA LEU A 168 0.02 2.59 -5.01
C LEU A 168 -0.42 3.89 -4.34
N LEU A 169 0.21 5.02 -4.66
CA LEU A 169 -0.11 6.33 -4.10
C LEU A 169 -0.99 7.17 -5.04
N SER A 170 -0.82 6.97 -6.33
CA SER A 170 -1.64 7.58 -7.38
C SER A 170 -1.48 6.81 -8.69
N PRO A 171 -2.23 7.14 -9.76
CA PRO A 171 -2.00 6.53 -11.07
C PRO A 171 -0.57 6.72 -11.60
N GLU A 172 0.12 7.78 -11.19
CA GLU A 172 1.47 8.12 -11.65
C GLU A 172 2.58 7.83 -10.64
N LEU A 173 2.23 7.39 -9.42
CA LEU A 173 3.22 7.15 -8.36
C LEU A 173 2.88 5.94 -7.52
N ALA A 174 3.81 4.99 -7.48
CA ALA A 174 3.79 3.89 -6.52
C ALA A 174 5.19 3.68 -5.92
N TYR A 175 5.21 3.11 -4.72
CA TYR A 175 6.41 2.76 -3.99
C TYR A 175 6.58 1.25 -3.96
N ILE A 176 7.82 0.78 -4.06
CA ILE A 176 8.17 -0.64 -3.98
C ILE A 176 9.30 -0.79 -2.97
N SER A 177 9.07 -1.55 -1.90
CA SER A 177 10.12 -1.89 -0.94
C SER A 177 11.09 -2.91 -1.53
N ASP A 178 12.39 -2.76 -1.29
CA ASP A 178 13.46 -3.61 -1.80
C ASP A 178 14.27 -4.18 -0.63
N LEU A 179 14.10 -5.47 -0.38
CA LEU A 179 14.62 -6.18 0.79
C LEU A 179 16.13 -6.06 0.95
N TYR A 180 16.89 -6.24 -0.12
CA TYR A 180 18.37 -6.22 -0.08
C TYR A 180 18.96 -4.89 -0.52
N GLY A 181 18.12 -4.00 -1.05
CA GLY A 181 18.53 -2.66 -1.43
C GLY A 181 18.49 -1.66 -0.29
N ASP A 182 17.81 -1.97 0.82
CA ASP A 182 17.56 -1.09 1.96
C ASP A 182 16.97 0.25 1.51
N LEU A 183 16.04 0.18 0.57
CA LEU A 183 15.44 1.35 -0.06
C LEU A 183 14.02 1.09 -0.56
N VAL A 184 13.36 2.18 -0.92
CA VAL A 184 12.09 2.19 -1.63
C VAL A 184 12.32 2.72 -3.04
N HIS A 185 11.96 1.93 -4.06
CA HIS A 185 11.89 2.39 -5.45
C HIS A 185 10.61 3.18 -5.68
N LEU A 186 10.70 4.20 -6.51
CA LEU A 186 9.55 4.94 -7.01
C LEU A 186 9.30 4.53 -8.46
N VAL A 187 8.04 4.24 -8.77
CA VAL A 187 7.63 3.87 -10.13
C VAL A 187 6.40 4.66 -10.56
N ASN A 188 6.23 4.83 -11.84
CA ASN A 188 5.02 5.38 -12.44
C ASN A 188 4.21 4.22 -13.04
N PRO A 189 3.09 3.79 -12.43
CA PRO A 189 2.29 2.67 -12.92
C PRO A 189 1.69 2.93 -14.31
N ALA A 190 1.24 4.17 -14.59
CA ALA A 190 0.60 4.51 -15.87
C ALA A 190 1.58 4.41 -17.06
N THR A 191 2.86 4.77 -16.86
CA THR A 191 3.90 4.67 -17.90
C THR A 191 4.76 3.42 -17.77
N GLN A 192 4.57 2.64 -16.70
CA GLN A 192 5.31 1.41 -16.37
C GLN A 192 6.83 1.65 -16.25
N GLN A 193 7.21 2.80 -15.73
CA GLN A 193 8.62 3.20 -15.64
C GLN A 193 9.09 3.33 -14.20
N VAL A 194 10.32 2.89 -13.95
CA VAL A 194 11.04 3.16 -12.70
C VAL A 194 11.54 4.60 -12.73
N LEU A 195 11.24 5.37 -11.68
CA LEU A 195 11.72 6.74 -11.54
C LEU A 195 13.17 6.75 -11.05
N SER A 196 13.89 7.84 -11.32
CA SER A 196 15.29 7.95 -10.92
C SER A 196 15.49 8.14 -9.41
N THR A 197 14.48 8.65 -8.71
CA THR A 197 14.50 8.84 -7.26
C THR A 197 14.37 7.49 -6.56
N LYS A 198 15.21 7.27 -5.55
CA LYS A 198 15.14 6.15 -4.61
C LYS A 198 15.22 6.73 -3.20
N ILE A 199 14.49 6.14 -2.27
CA ILE A 199 14.48 6.60 -0.87
C ILE A 199 15.16 5.53 -0.02
N SER A 200 16.31 5.86 0.56
CA SER A 200 17.01 4.96 1.50
C SER A 200 16.21 4.86 2.80
N VAL A 201 16.06 3.66 3.31
CA VAL A 201 15.37 3.33 4.56
C VAL A 201 16.23 2.40 5.42
N GLY A 202 15.68 1.75 6.43
CA GLY A 202 16.40 0.80 7.27
C GLY A 202 16.60 -0.56 6.61
N ASP A 203 17.14 -1.50 7.39
CA ASP A 203 17.51 -2.82 6.88
C ASP A 203 16.26 -3.66 6.51
N GLY A 204 16.26 -4.19 5.30
CA GLY A 204 15.25 -5.10 4.80
C GLY A 204 13.82 -4.58 4.88
N PRO A 205 13.46 -3.49 4.19
CA PRO A 205 12.10 -2.95 4.18
C PRO A 205 11.13 -3.97 3.60
N GLU A 206 10.01 -4.16 4.30
CA GLU A 206 8.98 -5.15 3.94
C GLU A 206 7.65 -4.43 3.67
N PHE A 207 6.82 -4.28 4.68
CA PHE A 207 5.49 -3.71 4.56
C PHE A 207 5.49 -2.17 4.54
N MET A 208 4.57 -1.63 3.76
CA MET A 208 4.33 -0.19 3.68
C MET A 208 2.85 0.10 3.81
N VAL A 209 2.51 1.19 4.49
CA VAL A 209 1.15 1.70 4.57
C VAL A 209 1.16 3.23 4.42
N TYR A 210 0.16 3.76 3.71
CA TYR A 210 -0.08 5.20 3.68
C TYR A 210 -1.13 5.57 4.71
N HIS A 211 -0.81 6.51 5.55
CA HIS A 211 -1.72 6.97 6.59
C HIS A 211 -1.46 8.43 6.92
N GLN A 212 -2.52 9.24 7.03
CA GLN A 212 -2.46 10.67 7.41
C GLN A 212 -1.36 11.44 6.66
N GLU A 213 -1.36 11.34 5.33
CA GLU A 213 -0.44 12.04 4.41
C GLU A 213 1.04 11.58 4.48
N ALA A 214 1.33 10.47 5.15
CA ALA A 214 2.66 9.88 5.26
C ALA A 214 2.69 8.40 4.85
N VAL A 215 3.83 7.91 4.41
CA VAL A 215 4.09 6.49 4.16
C VAL A 215 4.96 5.94 5.27
N PHE A 216 4.47 4.90 5.93
CA PHE A 216 5.20 4.16 6.95
C PHE A 216 5.83 2.93 6.32
N VAL A 217 7.13 2.75 6.52
CA VAL A 217 7.91 1.63 6.00
C VAL A 217 8.46 0.83 7.17
N GLY A 218 7.99 -0.40 7.34
CA GLY A 218 8.51 -1.33 8.33
C GLY A 218 9.80 -1.97 7.83
N ASN A 219 10.90 -1.76 8.54
CA ASN A 219 12.19 -2.36 8.24
C ASN A 219 12.30 -3.69 9.00
N TYR A 220 11.99 -4.77 8.32
CA TYR A 220 11.93 -6.10 8.92
C TYR A 220 13.32 -6.64 9.30
N GLY A 221 14.32 -6.43 8.42
CA GLY A 221 15.73 -6.82 8.65
C GLY A 221 15.89 -8.26 9.09
N PHE A 222 15.03 -9.19 8.64
CA PHE A 222 14.99 -10.60 9.13
C PHE A 222 14.86 -10.69 10.66
N GLY A 223 14.13 -9.77 11.28
CA GLY A 223 13.97 -9.64 12.72
C GLY A 223 15.11 -8.91 13.44
N GLN A 224 16.08 -8.34 12.72
CA GLN A 224 17.20 -7.62 13.32
C GLN A 224 16.98 -6.12 13.43
N ASP A 225 16.29 -5.50 12.46
CA ASP A 225 15.88 -4.09 12.55
C ASP A 225 14.65 -3.93 13.46
N SER A 226 14.46 -2.76 14.01
CA SER A 226 13.36 -2.40 14.93
C SER A 226 12.78 -1.02 14.60
N THR A 227 12.91 -0.58 13.36
CA THR A 227 12.51 0.76 12.95
C THR A 227 11.34 0.75 11.96
N ILE A 228 10.51 1.79 12.07
CA ILE A 228 9.53 2.17 11.06
C ILE A 228 9.92 3.57 10.60
N MET A 229 10.26 3.71 9.33
CA MET A 229 10.58 5.01 8.75
C MET A 229 9.35 5.66 8.13
N ILE A 230 9.20 6.96 8.38
CA ILE A 230 8.09 7.75 7.88
C ILE A 230 8.59 8.58 6.70
N ILE A 231 7.99 8.38 5.55
CA ILE A 231 8.29 9.10 4.31
C ILE A 231 7.20 10.13 4.06
N ASP A 232 7.59 11.38 3.81
CA ASP A 232 6.73 12.39 3.19
C ASP A 232 6.70 12.13 1.67
N PRO A 233 5.55 11.74 1.11
CA PRO A 233 5.45 11.39 -0.31
C PRO A 233 5.59 12.60 -1.24
N VAL A 234 5.38 13.83 -0.74
CA VAL A 234 5.56 15.08 -1.51
C VAL A 234 7.05 15.42 -1.59
N GLN A 235 7.77 15.32 -0.47
CA GLN A 235 9.22 15.54 -0.43
C GLN A 235 10.02 14.35 -0.98
N GLN A 236 9.39 13.16 -1.05
CA GLN A 236 10.02 11.89 -1.41
C GLN A 236 11.26 11.61 -0.56
N ALA A 237 11.12 11.81 0.74
CA ALA A 237 12.21 11.68 1.70
C ALA A 237 11.69 11.15 3.05
N VAL A 238 12.56 10.45 3.77
CA VAL A 238 12.33 10.08 5.18
C VAL A 238 12.32 11.36 6.02
N VAL A 239 11.27 11.56 6.79
CA VAL A 239 11.08 12.74 7.66
C VAL A 239 11.11 12.39 9.14
N ASP A 240 10.88 11.12 9.50
CA ASP A 240 10.91 10.66 10.88
C ASP A 240 11.22 9.15 10.96
N THR A 241 11.59 8.67 12.15
CA THR A 241 11.87 7.26 12.42
C THR A 241 11.32 6.88 13.78
N LEU A 242 10.45 5.88 13.81
CA LEU A 242 9.90 5.31 15.03
C LEU A 242 10.63 4.02 15.40
N VAL A 243 10.77 3.78 16.70
CA VAL A 243 11.37 2.56 17.23
C VAL A 243 10.29 1.69 17.84
N VAL A 244 10.21 0.45 17.40
CA VAL A 244 9.32 -0.61 17.89
C VAL A 244 10.13 -1.82 18.39
N ALA A 245 9.56 -3.01 18.45
CA ALA A 245 10.36 -4.22 18.66
C ALA A 245 11.00 -4.71 17.35
N SER A 246 11.88 -5.68 17.48
CA SER A 246 12.57 -6.33 16.36
C SER A 246 11.58 -6.94 15.37
N GLY A 247 11.87 -6.77 14.08
CA GLY A 247 11.14 -7.33 12.97
C GLY A 247 9.72 -6.75 12.80
N PRO A 248 9.56 -5.42 12.55
CA PRO A 248 8.26 -4.85 12.22
C PRO A 248 7.70 -5.49 10.95
N GLY A 249 6.52 -6.08 11.06
CA GLY A 249 5.78 -6.74 10.01
C GLY A 249 4.63 -5.90 9.48
N GLN A 250 3.52 -6.55 9.16
CA GLN A 250 2.35 -5.91 8.58
C GLN A 250 1.74 -4.89 9.55
N MET A 251 1.25 -3.81 8.96
CA MET A 251 0.56 -2.72 9.65
C MET A 251 -0.91 -2.67 9.25
N SER A 252 -1.76 -2.26 10.19
CA SER A 252 -3.20 -2.08 9.96
C SER A 252 -3.69 -0.81 10.67
N ILE A 253 -4.74 -0.18 10.15
CA ILE A 253 -5.33 1.03 10.71
C ILE A 253 -6.69 0.66 11.30
N ASP A 254 -6.93 1.01 12.56
CA ASP A 254 -8.22 0.76 13.22
C ASP A 254 -9.26 1.85 12.93
N SER A 255 -10.47 1.69 13.48
CA SER A 255 -11.56 2.65 13.28
C SER A 255 -11.32 4.03 13.90
N ASN A 256 -10.41 4.13 14.87
CA ASN A 256 -10.00 5.40 15.48
C ASN A 256 -8.96 6.14 14.64
N GLY A 257 -8.37 5.46 13.67
CA GLY A 257 -7.27 5.97 12.86
C GLY A 257 -5.90 5.75 13.51
N ASP A 258 -5.78 4.85 14.46
CA ASP A 258 -4.52 4.44 15.03
C ASP A 258 -3.87 3.35 14.18
N LEU A 259 -2.55 3.44 14.00
CA LEU A 259 -1.79 2.48 13.23
C LEU A 259 -1.25 1.39 14.15
N TRP A 260 -1.61 0.14 13.86
CA TRP A 260 -1.13 -1.04 14.56
C TRP A 260 -0.04 -1.74 13.77
N VAL A 261 0.99 -2.23 14.45
CA VAL A 261 2.07 -3.01 13.85
C VAL A 261 2.38 -4.24 14.69
N VAL A 262 2.45 -5.40 14.04
CA VAL A 262 2.98 -6.62 14.64
C VAL A 262 4.48 -6.66 14.43
N CYS A 263 5.24 -6.94 15.50
CA CYS A 263 6.69 -7.15 15.43
C CYS A 263 6.98 -8.60 15.73
N THR A 264 7.74 -9.27 14.84
CA THR A 264 7.99 -10.72 14.94
C THR A 264 8.90 -11.10 16.10
N GLY A 265 9.74 -10.18 16.55
CA GLY A 265 10.88 -10.48 17.39
C GLY A 265 12.06 -11.00 16.56
N TYR A 266 13.13 -11.33 17.23
CA TYR A 266 14.31 -11.94 16.65
C TYR A 266 14.56 -13.31 17.24
N ALA A 267 14.66 -14.34 16.41
CA ALA A 267 14.83 -15.72 16.85
C ALA A 267 16.18 -15.98 17.53
N GLY A 268 17.15 -15.09 17.32
CA GLY A 268 18.50 -15.16 17.86
C GLY A 268 19.55 -15.57 16.83
N ASP A 269 20.80 -15.42 17.23
CA ASP A 269 21.95 -15.84 16.42
C ASP A 269 22.17 -17.35 16.58
N TYR A 270 22.79 -17.96 15.57
CA TYR A 270 23.18 -19.38 15.60
C TYR A 270 24.69 -19.49 15.40
N ASP A 271 25.34 -20.38 16.15
CA ASP A 271 26.73 -20.68 15.98
C ASP A 271 27.01 -21.54 14.72
N GLU A 272 28.28 -21.82 14.44
CA GLU A 272 28.69 -22.66 13.28
C GLU A 272 28.11 -24.08 13.30
N GLN A 273 27.66 -24.55 14.45
CA GLN A 273 27.03 -25.85 14.66
C GLN A 273 25.50 -25.76 14.66
N TRP A 274 24.92 -24.59 14.30
CA TRP A 274 23.49 -24.31 14.31
C TRP A 274 22.82 -24.41 15.69
N ASN A 275 23.59 -24.18 16.78
CA ASN A 275 22.99 -24.01 18.10
C ASN A 275 22.65 -22.53 18.31
N LEU A 276 21.51 -22.31 18.93
CA LEU A 276 21.09 -20.96 19.32
C LEU A 276 22.07 -20.35 20.32
N VAL A 277 22.55 -19.15 20.05
CA VAL A 277 23.40 -18.38 20.96
C VAL A 277 22.50 -17.76 22.04
N GLU A 278 22.72 -18.19 23.29
CA GLU A 278 21.92 -17.76 24.42
C GLU A 278 21.96 -16.23 24.60
N GLY A 279 20.79 -15.60 24.84
CA GLY A 279 20.66 -14.17 25.09
C GLY A 279 20.64 -13.27 23.85
N THR A 280 20.70 -13.86 22.64
CA THR A 280 20.57 -13.07 21.39
C THR A 280 19.12 -12.89 20.92
N GLN A 281 18.20 -13.69 21.45
CA GLN A 281 16.78 -13.60 21.16
C GLN A 281 16.18 -12.27 21.66
N ARG A 282 15.27 -11.71 20.88
CA ARG A 282 14.50 -10.52 21.26
C ARG A 282 13.01 -10.79 21.07
N PRO A 283 12.17 -10.44 22.06
CA PRO A 283 10.73 -10.61 21.94
C PRO A 283 10.14 -9.68 20.87
N GLY A 284 9.08 -10.13 20.25
CA GLY A 284 8.21 -9.32 19.43
C GLY A 284 7.14 -8.63 20.23
N GLY A 285 6.09 -8.19 19.55
CA GLY A 285 4.96 -7.54 20.20
C GLY A 285 3.96 -6.94 19.24
N LEU A 286 2.90 -6.40 19.82
CA LEU A 286 1.93 -5.57 19.13
C LEU A 286 2.09 -4.13 19.61
N PHE A 287 2.23 -3.20 18.68
CA PHE A 287 2.47 -1.79 18.95
C PHE A 287 1.40 -0.94 18.31
N ARG A 288 1.00 0.13 19.00
CA ARG A 288 0.11 1.15 18.51
C ARG A 288 0.88 2.44 18.26
N ILE A 289 0.62 3.06 17.13
CA ILE A 289 1.24 4.31 16.69
C ILE A 289 0.11 5.32 16.50
N GLU A 290 0.17 6.40 17.28
CA GLU A 290 -0.83 7.45 17.30
C GLU A 290 -0.19 8.80 16.94
N ARG A 291 -0.99 9.67 16.30
CA ARG A 291 -0.55 11.04 16.04
C ARG A 291 -1.18 11.99 17.04
N ASN A 292 -0.36 12.68 17.80
CA ASN A 292 -0.83 13.68 18.74
C ASN A 292 -1.47 14.88 18.02
N ALA A 293 -2.72 15.19 18.37
CA ALA A 293 -3.48 16.24 17.70
C ALA A 293 -2.93 17.66 17.92
N GLN A 294 -2.18 17.89 19.00
CA GLN A 294 -1.68 19.22 19.37
C GLN A 294 -0.36 19.57 18.68
N ASP A 295 0.61 18.66 18.70
CA ASP A 295 1.95 18.91 18.17
C ASP A 295 2.26 18.14 16.88
N GLN A 296 1.30 17.30 16.42
CA GLN A 296 1.42 16.46 15.24
C GLN A 296 2.55 15.44 15.26
N GLN A 297 3.11 15.16 16.47
CA GLN A 297 4.16 14.16 16.63
C GLN A 297 3.56 12.75 16.72
N TRP A 298 4.29 11.79 16.20
CA TRP A 298 3.96 10.37 16.32
C TRP A 298 4.48 9.82 17.64
N SER A 299 3.66 9.01 18.31
CA SER A 299 4.02 8.29 19.52
C SER A 299 3.80 6.80 19.33
N VAL A 300 4.65 6.01 19.98
CA VAL A 300 4.62 4.54 19.91
C VAL A 300 4.33 3.99 21.29
N THR A 301 3.33 3.14 21.40
CA THR A 301 2.98 2.42 22.61
C THR A 301 3.07 0.92 22.38
N LYS A 302 3.82 0.20 23.24
CA LYS A 302 3.81 -1.27 23.24
C LYS A 302 2.58 -1.74 24.01
N GLU A 303 1.64 -2.33 23.30
CA GLU A 303 0.37 -2.82 23.87
C GLU A 303 0.47 -4.26 24.36
N LEU A 304 1.21 -5.11 23.62
CA LEU A 304 1.45 -6.51 24.01
C LEU A 304 2.90 -6.89 23.75
N GLU A 305 3.45 -7.72 24.64
CA GLU A 305 4.69 -8.45 24.37
C GLU A 305 4.37 -9.86 23.89
N LEU A 306 5.02 -10.28 22.83
CA LEU A 306 4.91 -11.61 22.25
C LEU A 306 6.31 -12.23 22.20
N ASN A 307 6.44 -13.50 22.58
CA ASN A 307 7.76 -14.17 22.49
C ASN A 307 8.25 -14.20 21.04
N GLN A 308 7.36 -14.61 20.14
CA GLN A 308 7.53 -14.54 18.70
C GLN A 308 6.15 -14.36 18.06
N ALA A 309 6.10 -13.66 16.94
CA ALA A 309 4.89 -13.50 16.14
C ALA A 309 5.20 -13.77 14.67
N GLY A 310 4.17 -14.09 13.89
CA GLY A 310 4.23 -14.05 12.44
C GLY A 310 4.24 -12.60 11.93
N ILE A 311 4.55 -12.45 10.66
CA ILE A 311 4.71 -11.14 10.03
C ILE A 311 3.36 -10.50 9.61
N HIS A 312 2.27 -11.27 9.60
CA HIS A 312 0.96 -10.82 9.12
C HIS A 312 0.06 -10.34 10.26
N LEU A 313 -0.79 -9.35 9.95
CA LEU A 313 -1.76 -8.73 10.84
C LEU A 313 -3.07 -8.51 10.09
N GLY A 314 -4.19 -9.02 10.62
CA GLY A 314 -5.54 -8.78 10.11
C GLY A 314 -6.30 -7.83 11.05
N TYR A 315 -7.21 -7.03 10.51
CA TYR A 315 -8.10 -6.18 11.30
C TYR A 315 -9.56 -6.37 10.89
N ASP A 316 -10.41 -6.54 11.90
CA ASP A 316 -11.86 -6.62 11.80
C ASP A 316 -12.50 -5.30 12.24
N PRO A 317 -12.98 -4.48 11.31
CA PRO A 317 -13.60 -3.19 11.63
C PRO A 317 -15.01 -3.33 12.22
N ASN A 318 -15.64 -4.51 12.12
CA ASN A 318 -16.99 -4.72 12.63
C ASN A 318 -17.00 -5.02 14.14
N ASN A 319 -15.98 -5.75 14.61
CA ASN A 319 -15.85 -6.18 15.99
C ASN A 319 -14.67 -5.55 16.73
N GLU A 320 -13.91 -4.65 16.09
CA GLU A 320 -12.70 -4.03 16.64
C GLU A 320 -11.68 -5.09 17.10
N HIS A 321 -11.42 -6.09 16.26
CA HIS A 321 -10.49 -7.15 16.55
C HIS A 321 -9.25 -7.09 15.67
N LEU A 322 -8.09 -7.37 16.25
CA LEU A 322 -6.89 -7.72 15.49
C LEU A 322 -6.68 -9.22 15.52
N TYR A 323 -6.23 -9.75 14.38
CA TYR A 323 -5.79 -11.14 14.24
C TYR A 323 -4.30 -11.17 13.94
N LEU A 324 -3.56 -12.00 14.67
CA LEU A 324 -2.11 -12.15 14.50
C LEU A 324 -1.69 -13.61 14.70
N GLN A 325 -0.58 -13.98 14.10
CA GLN A 325 -0.01 -15.29 14.25
C GLN A 325 1.00 -15.29 15.41
N SER A 326 0.77 -16.14 16.42
CA SER A 326 1.69 -16.39 17.52
C SER A 326 1.29 -17.69 18.20
N ASP A 327 1.98 -18.79 17.86
CA ASP A 327 1.57 -20.15 18.25
C ASP A 327 0.10 -20.42 17.87
N GLY A 328 -0.18 -20.39 16.55
CA GLY A 328 -1.50 -20.40 15.96
C GLY A 328 -1.99 -18.98 15.63
N ILE A 329 -3.30 -18.80 15.46
CA ILE A 329 -3.92 -17.50 15.26
C ILE A 329 -4.54 -17.03 16.58
N LYS A 330 -4.22 -15.81 16.93
CA LYS A 330 -4.75 -15.12 18.10
C LYS A 330 -5.62 -13.96 17.67
N ARG A 331 -6.68 -13.75 18.45
CA ARG A 331 -7.56 -12.59 18.36
C ARG A 331 -7.28 -11.65 19.52
N VAL A 332 -7.21 -10.36 19.25
CA VAL A 332 -7.07 -9.29 20.25
C VAL A 332 -8.25 -8.35 20.11
N ASP A 333 -9.06 -8.23 21.16
CA ASP A 333 -10.21 -7.33 21.23
C ASP A 333 -9.74 -5.93 21.65
N LEU A 334 -9.81 -4.97 20.71
CA LEU A 334 -9.38 -3.58 20.93
C LEU A 334 -10.33 -2.75 21.79
N THR A 335 -11.53 -3.26 22.08
CA THR A 335 -12.50 -2.58 22.96
C THR A 335 -12.14 -2.74 24.46
N GLN A 336 -11.23 -3.65 24.78
CA GLN A 336 -10.82 -3.93 26.14
C GLN A 336 -9.79 -2.91 26.64
N ALA A 337 -9.93 -2.47 27.89
CA ALA A 337 -8.98 -1.55 28.52
C ALA A 337 -7.58 -2.18 28.74
N ILE A 338 -7.51 -3.49 28.81
CA ILE A 338 -6.27 -4.28 28.90
C ILE A 338 -6.35 -5.32 27.79
N LEU A 339 -5.46 -5.21 26.83
CA LEU A 339 -5.43 -6.12 25.70
C LEU A 339 -4.87 -7.49 26.12
N ALA A 340 -5.55 -8.54 25.72
CA ALA A 340 -5.12 -9.92 25.96
C ALA A 340 -5.37 -10.76 24.69
N PRO A 341 -4.35 -11.47 24.17
CA PRO A 341 -4.52 -12.31 23.00
C PRO A 341 -5.26 -13.60 23.35
N GLU A 342 -6.37 -13.86 22.68
CA GLU A 342 -7.12 -15.10 22.74
C GLU A 342 -6.65 -16.07 21.66
N SER A 343 -6.29 -17.29 21.99
CA SER A 343 -5.98 -18.32 20.98
C SER A 343 -7.26 -18.87 20.39
N ILE A 344 -7.50 -18.62 19.10
CA ILE A 344 -8.71 -19.05 18.40
C ILE A 344 -8.46 -20.23 17.45
N ILE A 345 -7.28 -20.33 16.85
CA ILE A 345 -6.90 -21.42 15.94
C ILE A 345 -5.50 -21.88 16.30
N SER A 346 -5.32 -23.19 16.52
CA SER A 346 -4.00 -23.79 16.77
C SER A 346 -3.34 -24.23 15.45
N GLY A 347 -2.03 -24.31 15.44
CA GLY A 347 -1.25 -24.80 14.30
C GLY A 347 -0.18 -23.82 13.87
N SER A 348 0.60 -24.23 12.86
CA SER A 348 1.62 -23.39 12.23
C SER A 348 1.22 -23.18 10.78
N TYR A 349 1.17 -21.94 10.36
CA TYR A 349 0.76 -21.55 9.01
C TYR A 349 1.86 -20.69 8.39
N TYR A 350 2.02 -20.80 7.08
CA TYR A 350 2.99 -19.99 6.35
C TYR A 350 2.56 -18.52 6.27
N SER A 351 1.29 -18.30 5.92
CA SER A 351 0.67 -16.97 5.92
C SER A 351 -0.81 -17.07 6.30
N PHE A 352 -1.42 -15.94 6.63
CA PHE A 352 -2.86 -15.84 6.78
C PHE A 352 -3.38 -14.50 6.28
N TYR A 353 -4.68 -14.45 6.03
CA TYR A 353 -5.40 -13.25 5.63
C TYR A 353 -6.77 -13.22 6.30
N TYR A 354 -7.13 -12.10 6.91
CA TYR A 354 -8.49 -11.85 7.39
C TYR A 354 -9.27 -11.11 6.31
N GLU A 355 -10.39 -11.68 5.87
CA GLU A 355 -11.32 -11.11 4.90
C GLU A 355 -12.44 -10.39 5.67
N SER A 356 -12.49 -9.06 5.56
CA SER A 356 -13.29 -8.20 6.45
C SER A 356 -14.79 -8.14 6.12
N VAL A 357 -15.23 -8.58 4.93
CA VAL A 357 -16.63 -8.55 4.53
C VAL A 357 -17.36 -9.81 5.00
N GLY A 358 -16.79 -10.98 4.75
CA GLY A 358 -17.32 -12.27 5.20
C GLY A 358 -16.98 -12.57 6.65
N GLY A 359 -15.94 -11.96 7.19
CA GLY A 359 -15.45 -12.27 8.53
C GLY A 359 -14.63 -13.57 8.58
N ASP A 360 -13.99 -13.95 7.47
CA ASP A 360 -13.32 -15.24 7.33
C ASP A 360 -11.79 -15.11 7.42
N ILE A 361 -11.13 -16.10 7.99
CA ILE A 361 -9.67 -16.24 7.93
C ILE A 361 -9.27 -17.29 6.90
N TYR A 362 -8.40 -16.90 5.98
CA TYR A 362 -7.73 -17.77 5.04
C TYR A 362 -6.35 -18.13 5.59
N LEU A 363 -6.09 -19.42 5.80
CA LEU A 363 -4.84 -19.95 6.37
C LEU A 363 -4.09 -20.72 5.31
N ALA A 364 -2.85 -20.34 5.04
CA ALA A 364 -2.00 -20.99 4.06
C ALA A 364 -1.01 -21.95 4.72
N ASP A 365 -0.96 -23.17 4.22
CA ASP A 365 0.01 -24.20 4.59
C ASP A 365 0.93 -24.48 3.39
N ALA A 366 2.21 -24.13 3.53
CA ALA A 366 3.24 -24.37 2.52
C ALA A 366 3.76 -25.82 2.56
N LYS A 367 3.30 -26.63 3.49
CA LYS A 367 3.69 -28.06 3.67
C LYS A 367 5.20 -28.25 3.75
N ASP A 368 5.78 -28.86 2.74
CA ASP A 368 7.23 -29.15 2.65
C ASP A 368 8.01 -28.14 1.80
N TYR A 369 7.37 -27.02 1.41
CA TYR A 369 7.92 -25.96 0.56
C TYR A 369 8.29 -26.41 -0.87
N VAL A 370 7.91 -27.60 -1.28
CA VAL A 370 8.21 -28.17 -2.61
C VAL A 370 6.94 -28.70 -3.27
N SER A 371 6.05 -29.30 -2.48
CA SER A 371 4.75 -29.78 -2.94
C SER A 371 3.74 -28.65 -2.99
N ALA A 372 2.63 -28.88 -3.69
CA ALA A 372 1.48 -28.00 -3.67
C ALA A 372 1.00 -27.76 -2.24
N GLY A 373 0.81 -26.49 -1.89
CA GLY A 373 0.28 -26.07 -0.61
C GLY A 373 -1.24 -26.24 -0.52
N SER A 374 -1.80 -25.82 0.60
CA SER A 374 -3.25 -25.77 0.78
C SER A 374 -3.67 -24.49 1.48
N VAL A 375 -4.93 -24.13 1.26
CA VAL A 375 -5.60 -23.04 1.97
C VAL A 375 -6.81 -23.60 2.68
N ARG A 376 -6.96 -23.24 3.95
CA ARG A 376 -8.10 -23.55 4.80
C ARG A 376 -8.85 -22.26 5.11
N VAL A 377 -10.15 -22.23 4.98
CA VAL A 377 -10.99 -21.07 5.24
C VAL A 377 -11.83 -21.33 6.49
N ILE A 378 -11.78 -20.41 7.44
CA ILE A 378 -12.42 -20.52 8.75
C ILE A 378 -13.26 -19.28 9.01
N ASP A 379 -14.52 -19.49 9.40
CA ASP A 379 -15.38 -18.46 9.96
C ASP A 379 -14.92 -18.05 11.35
N THR A 380 -14.68 -16.75 11.56
CA THR A 380 -14.10 -16.26 12.82
C THR A 380 -15.06 -16.17 14.00
N GLU A 381 -16.37 -16.20 13.75
CA GLU A 381 -17.38 -16.20 14.81
C GLU A 381 -17.63 -17.61 15.35
N THR A 382 -17.79 -18.57 14.43
CA THR A 382 -18.12 -19.97 14.79
C THR A 382 -16.89 -20.84 14.96
N LEU A 383 -15.73 -20.42 14.45
CA LEU A 383 -14.46 -21.15 14.37
C LEU A 383 -14.59 -22.49 13.61
N GLN A 384 -15.53 -22.56 12.66
CA GLN A 384 -15.75 -23.73 11.84
C GLN A 384 -15.06 -23.59 10.48
N ASP A 385 -14.59 -24.72 9.99
CA ASP A 385 -14.06 -24.82 8.64
C ASP A 385 -15.18 -24.63 7.62
N LEU A 386 -15.01 -23.63 6.77
CA LEU A 386 -15.89 -23.40 5.62
C LEU A 386 -15.42 -24.18 4.40
N ASP A 387 -14.11 -24.30 4.21
CA ASP A 387 -13.50 -25.05 3.11
C ASP A 387 -12.01 -25.33 3.33
N GLU A 388 -11.49 -26.30 2.57
CA GLU A 388 -10.06 -26.57 2.43
C GLU A 388 -9.76 -27.05 1.00
N PHE A 389 -8.76 -26.45 0.36
CA PHE A 389 -8.40 -26.74 -1.03
C PHE A 389 -6.89 -26.63 -1.27
N SER A 390 -6.39 -27.38 -2.27
CA SER A 390 -4.98 -27.36 -2.65
C SER A 390 -4.75 -26.26 -3.68
N VAL A 391 -3.62 -25.55 -3.56
CA VAL A 391 -3.18 -24.45 -4.43
C VAL A 391 -1.75 -24.70 -4.92
N GLY A 392 -1.10 -23.69 -5.50
CA GLY A 392 0.31 -23.82 -5.92
C GLY A 392 1.30 -23.98 -4.77
N ILE A 393 2.58 -23.95 -5.08
CA ILE A 393 3.70 -24.15 -4.13
C ILE A 393 3.89 -22.87 -3.32
N ILE A 394 3.95 -23.00 -1.99
CA ILE A 394 4.14 -21.89 -1.03
C ILE A 394 3.11 -20.78 -1.23
N PRO A 395 1.85 -20.98 -0.82
CA PRO A 395 0.85 -19.91 -0.84
C PRO A 395 1.22 -18.83 0.19
N GLY A 396 1.75 -17.70 -0.28
CA GLY A 396 2.35 -16.66 0.56
C GLY A 396 1.53 -15.40 0.69
N SER A 397 0.69 -15.08 -0.29
CA SER A 397 -0.05 -13.82 -0.31
C SER A 397 -1.51 -14.01 -0.74
N PHE A 398 -2.37 -13.12 -0.27
CA PHE A 398 -3.80 -13.11 -0.56
C PHE A 398 -4.26 -11.74 -1.02
N LEU A 399 -5.25 -11.72 -1.91
CA LEU A 399 -5.90 -10.51 -2.37
C LEU A 399 -7.40 -10.77 -2.59
N ALA A 400 -8.24 -10.14 -1.79
CA ALA A 400 -9.68 -10.19 -1.95
C ALA A 400 -10.14 -9.22 -3.05
N ILE A 401 -10.92 -9.70 -4.00
CA ILE A 401 -11.57 -8.89 -5.03
C ILE A 401 -13.07 -8.85 -4.74
N TYR A 402 -13.61 -7.66 -4.62
CA TYR A 402 -15.00 -7.43 -4.26
C TYR A 402 -15.83 -6.98 -5.48
N GLU A 403 -17.10 -7.35 -5.48
CA GLU A 403 -18.12 -6.75 -6.35
C GLU A 403 -18.94 -5.76 -5.53
N ALA A 404 -19.25 -4.60 -6.10
CA ALA A 404 -20.31 -3.77 -5.56
C ALA A 404 -21.63 -4.53 -5.67
N GLU A 405 -22.49 -4.51 -4.65
CA GLU A 405 -23.84 -5.05 -4.79
C GLU A 405 -24.56 -4.31 -5.93
N SER A 406 -24.91 -5.08 -6.97
CA SER A 406 -25.78 -4.57 -8.02
C SER A 406 -27.19 -4.47 -7.43
N THR A 407 -27.53 -3.30 -6.91
CA THR A 407 -28.92 -3.03 -6.58
C THR A 407 -29.73 -3.03 -7.87
N LEU A 408 -30.98 -3.53 -7.84
CA LEU A 408 -31.89 -3.51 -9.01
C LEU A 408 -32.10 -2.09 -9.60
N ILE A 409 -31.62 -1.07 -8.92
CA ILE A 409 -31.56 0.34 -9.36
C ILE A 409 -30.46 0.55 -10.42
N ASP A 410 -29.36 -0.22 -10.38
CA ASP A 410 -28.27 -0.10 -11.38
C ASP A 410 -28.67 -0.55 -12.79
N GLN A 411 -29.70 -1.37 -12.93
CA GLN A 411 -30.23 -1.77 -14.25
C GLN A 411 -31.08 -0.68 -14.94
N LEU A 412 -31.40 0.40 -14.24
CA LEU A 412 -32.15 1.52 -14.81
C LEU A 412 -31.25 2.73 -15.12
N ASP A 413 -29.98 2.71 -14.70
CA ASP A 413 -29.03 3.81 -14.86
C ASP A 413 -27.90 3.46 -15.85
N ASP A 414 -28.29 3.17 -17.08
CA ASP A 414 -27.34 3.14 -18.24
C ASP A 414 -26.75 4.56 -18.55
N TRP A 415 -26.90 5.50 -17.60
CA TRP A 415 -26.50 6.91 -17.66
C TRP A 415 -25.54 7.31 -16.54
N ALA A 416 -24.67 6.43 -16.08
CA ALA A 416 -23.62 6.86 -15.17
C ALA A 416 -22.60 7.72 -15.94
N PRO A 417 -22.38 8.99 -15.54
CA PRO A 417 -21.42 9.84 -16.22
C PRO A 417 -20.02 9.24 -16.12
N SER A 418 -19.27 9.24 -17.21
CA SER A 418 -17.86 8.82 -17.24
C SER A 418 -16.91 9.81 -16.55
N MET A 419 -17.42 10.99 -16.15
CA MET A 419 -16.66 12.06 -15.49
C MET A 419 -17.57 12.80 -14.49
N VAL A 420 -16.96 13.56 -13.57
CA VAL A 420 -17.73 14.47 -12.69
C VAL A 420 -18.51 15.47 -13.53
N GLU A 421 -19.81 15.61 -13.26
CA GLU A 421 -20.69 16.55 -13.94
C GLU A 421 -21.29 17.54 -12.94
N LEU A 422 -21.48 18.77 -13.39
CA LEU A 422 -22.17 19.83 -12.65
C LEU A 422 -23.29 20.36 -13.53
N TYR A 423 -24.52 20.15 -13.09
CA TYR A 423 -25.71 20.47 -13.86
C TYR A 423 -26.16 21.91 -13.60
N PRO A 424 -26.84 22.56 -14.58
CA PRO A 424 -27.37 23.88 -14.38
C PRO A 424 -28.23 24.00 -13.11
N ASN A 425 -27.96 25.03 -12.30
CA ASN A 425 -28.75 25.26 -11.10
C ASN A 425 -30.19 25.72 -11.46
N TYR A 426 -31.14 25.30 -10.65
CA TYR A 426 -32.53 25.65 -10.86
C TYR A 426 -33.17 26.15 -9.55
N PRO A 427 -33.85 27.31 -9.61
CA PRO A 427 -33.94 28.28 -10.72
C PRO A 427 -32.63 29.00 -11.01
N ASN A 428 -32.45 29.47 -12.24
CA ASN A 428 -31.37 30.40 -12.65
C ASN A 428 -31.91 31.33 -13.74
N PRO A 429 -32.08 32.64 -13.50
CA PRO A 429 -31.71 33.39 -12.28
C PRO A 429 -32.47 32.93 -11.02
N PHE A 430 -31.90 33.16 -9.84
CA PHE A 430 -32.47 32.70 -8.57
C PHE A 430 -32.62 33.84 -7.53
N ASN A 431 -33.55 33.67 -6.56
CA ASN A 431 -33.83 34.62 -5.49
C ASN A 431 -34.43 33.90 -4.24
N PRO A 432 -33.82 33.93 -3.07
CA PRO A 432 -32.37 33.90 -2.85
C PRO A 432 -31.81 32.48 -2.93
N THR A 433 -32.64 31.47 -3.25
CA THR A 433 -32.34 30.05 -3.16
C THR A 433 -32.31 29.37 -4.52
N THR A 434 -31.38 28.47 -4.71
CA THR A 434 -31.30 27.61 -5.89
C THR A 434 -30.79 26.22 -5.50
N GLN A 435 -31.15 25.23 -6.31
CA GLN A 435 -30.61 23.88 -6.19
C GLN A 435 -29.47 23.71 -7.20
N ILE A 436 -28.38 23.11 -6.72
CA ILE A 436 -27.21 22.77 -7.51
C ILE A 436 -27.10 21.26 -7.50
N GLN A 437 -27.13 20.66 -8.67
CA GLN A 437 -27.03 19.22 -8.84
C GLN A 437 -25.68 18.87 -9.46
N TYR A 438 -25.02 17.84 -8.93
CA TYR A 438 -23.81 17.29 -9.50
C TYR A 438 -23.85 15.76 -9.45
N SER A 439 -23.04 15.12 -10.30
CA SER A 439 -22.85 13.66 -10.25
C SER A 439 -21.38 13.31 -10.27
N ILE A 440 -21.05 12.22 -9.58
CA ILE A 440 -19.68 11.66 -9.53
C ILE A 440 -19.69 10.24 -10.08
N PRO A 441 -18.68 9.88 -10.90
CA PRO A 441 -18.64 8.60 -11.61
C PRO A 441 -18.23 7.43 -10.70
N LYS A 442 -17.54 7.70 -9.61
CA LYS A 442 -17.07 6.72 -8.61
C LYS A 442 -17.04 7.37 -7.23
N SER A 443 -16.91 6.57 -6.17
CA SER A 443 -16.74 7.08 -4.81
C SER A 443 -15.47 7.92 -4.70
N GLY A 444 -15.52 9.02 -3.93
CA GLY A 444 -14.37 9.90 -3.78
C GLY A 444 -14.70 11.18 -3.02
N PHE A 445 -13.66 11.98 -2.78
CA PHE A 445 -13.79 13.24 -2.07
C PHE A 445 -14.36 14.31 -2.98
N VAL A 446 -15.44 14.95 -2.53
CA VAL A 446 -16.13 16.05 -3.23
C VAL A 446 -16.01 17.32 -2.42
N GLU A 447 -15.66 18.40 -3.06
CA GLU A 447 -15.81 19.76 -2.52
C GLU A 447 -16.65 20.61 -3.50
N LEU A 448 -17.83 21.05 -3.05
CA LEU A 448 -18.69 21.98 -3.80
C LEU A 448 -18.64 23.35 -3.15
N VAL A 449 -18.04 24.30 -3.84
CA VAL A 449 -17.74 25.65 -3.32
C VAL A 449 -18.37 26.71 -4.22
N ILE A 450 -18.91 27.75 -3.60
CA ILE A 450 -19.45 28.92 -4.30
C ILE A 450 -18.47 30.09 -4.19
N PHE A 451 -18.19 30.73 -5.32
CA PHE A 451 -17.36 31.91 -5.44
C PHE A 451 -18.17 33.09 -5.99
N ASN A 452 -17.81 34.30 -5.60
CA ASN A 452 -18.31 35.53 -6.23
C ASN A 452 -17.50 35.86 -7.50
N SER A 453 -17.90 36.94 -8.20
CA SER A 453 -17.22 37.41 -9.42
C SER A 453 -15.77 37.87 -9.23
N LEU A 454 -15.31 38.09 -7.99
CA LEU A 454 -13.94 38.44 -7.63
C LEU A 454 -13.10 37.21 -7.28
N GLY A 455 -13.66 35.99 -7.41
CA GLY A 455 -12.96 34.74 -7.04
C GLY A 455 -12.89 34.49 -5.54
N GLN A 456 -13.64 35.24 -4.72
CA GLN A 456 -13.68 35.02 -3.29
C GLN A 456 -14.67 33.90 -2.95
N LYS A 457 -14.27 32.96 -2.08
CA LYS A 457 -15.13 31.90 -1.57
C LYS A 457 -16.23 32.47 -0.69
N VAL A 458 -17.51 32.22 -1.03
CA VAL A 458 -18.68 32.73 -0.28
C VAL A 458 -19.42 31.60 0.47
N ALA A 459 -19.34 30.37 0.01
CA ALA A 459 -19.94 29.23 0.71
C ALA A 459 -19.23 27.92 0.33
N ILE A 460 -19.22 26.96 1.25
CA ILE A 460 -18.93 25.54 0.99
C ILE A 460 -20.25 24.81 1.19
N LEU A 461 -20.77 24.17 0.15
CA LEU A 461 -22.05 23.46 0.19
C LEU A 461 -21.86 21.96 0.47
N GLU A 462 -20.71 21.41 0.09
CA GLU A 462 -20.35 20.04 0.33
C GLU A 462 -18.84 19.94 0.51
N LYS A 463 -18.41 19.09 1.45
CA LYS A 463 -17.00 18.74 1.62
C LYS A 463 -16.91 17.40 2.35
N GLY A 464 -16.49 16.34 1.64
CA GLY A 464 -16.37 15.01 2.23
C GLY A 464 -16.37 13.90 1.19
N LEU A 465 -16.21 12.69 1.67
CA LEU A 465 -16.32 11.48 0.87
C LEU A 465 -17.78 11.27 0.46
N LYS A 466 -17.99 10.97 -0.81
CA LYS A 466 -19.30 10.63 -1.40
C LYS A 466 -19.17 9.36 -2.23
N GLN A 467 -20.21 8.55 -2.22
CA GLN A 467 -20.32 7.39 -3.10
C GLN A 467 -20.65 7.82 -4.54
N LYS A 468 -20.40 6.95 -5.52
CA LYS A 468 -20.89 7.12 -6.89
C LYS A 468 -22.37 7.50 -6.86
N GLY A 469 -22.75 8.55 -7.60
CA GLY A 469 -24.14 8.94 -7.64
C GLY A 469 -24.36 10.39 -8.01
N ARG A 470 -25.64 10.77 -7.94
CA ARG A 470 -26.13 12.13 -8.20
C ARG A 470 -26.55 12.78 -6.89
N TYR A 471 -26.10 14.00 -6.66
CA TYR A 471 -26.33 14.75 -5.42
C TYR A 471 -26.94 16.10 -5.73
N THR A 472 -27.76 16.58 -4.80
CA THR A 472 -28.39 17.90 -4.89
C THR A 472 -28.11 18.70 -3.62
N GLN A 473 -27.57 19.90 -3.76
CA GLN A 473 -27.29 20.81 -2.66
C GLN A 473 -28.08 22.10 -2.85
N THR A 474 -28.61 22.63 -1.76
CA THR A 474 -29.35 23.90 -1.77
C THR A 474 -28.40 25.05 -1.41
N PHE A 475 -28.29 26.03 -2.30
CA PHE A 475 -27.58 27.28 -2.02
C PHE A 475 -28.56 28.37 -1.67
N ASN A 476 -28.41 28.93 -0.45
CA ASN A 476 -29.15 30.11 0.00
C ASN A 476 -28.21 31.30 0.04
N ALA A 477 -28.44 32.24 -0.87
CA ALA A 477 -27.66 33.48 -1.03
C ALA A 477 -28.27 34.68 -0.26
N GLN A 478 -29.06 34.41 0.77
CA GLN A 478 -29.60 35.47 1.63
C GLN A 478 -28.46 36.33 2.20
N GLY A 479 -28.53 37.63 2.05
CA GLY A 479 -27.46 38.56 2.48
C GLY A 479 -26.38 38.84 1.44
N LEU A 480 -26.28 38.06 0.38
CA LEU A 480 -25.31 38.28 -0.70
C LEU A 480 -25.87 39.33 -1.71
N PRO A 481 -25.05 40.19 -2.37
CA PRO A 481 -25.48 41.14 -3.38
C PRO A 481 -25.95 40.45 -4.66
N SER A 482 -26.91 41.06 -5.40
CA SER A 482 -27.26 40.60 -6.75
C SER A 482 -26.03 40.61 -7.65
N GLY A 483 -25.87 39.56 -8.47
CA GLY A 483 -24.70 39.43 -9.33
C GLY A 483 -24.41 38.02 -9.77
N VAL A 484 -23.25 37.84 -10.40
CA VAL A 484 -22.76 36.53 -10.88
C VAL A 484 -22.01 35.81 -9.79
N TYR A 485 -22.35 34.54 -9.64
CA TYR A 485 -21.68 33.58 -8.76
C TYR A 485 -21.25 32.38 -9.58
N TYR A 486 -20.27 31.64 -9.07
CA TYR A 486 -19.77 30.45 -9.70
C TYR A 486 -19.81 29.28 -8.69
N ALA A 487 -20.44 28.20 -9.08
CA ALA A 487 -20.34 26.92 -8.36
C ALA A 487 -19.18 26.13 -8.94
N HIS A 488 -18.28 25.71 -8.09
CA HIS A 488 -17.17 24.82 -8.42
C HIS A 488 -17.38 23.48 -7.69
N VAL A 489 -17.46 22.40 -8.45
CA VAL A 489 -17.32 21.05 -7.90
C VAL A 489 -15.93 20.55 -8.22
N LEU A 490 -15.22 20.14 -7.15
CA LEU A 490 -13.96 19.40 -7.23
C LEU A 490 -14.24 17.94 -6.86
N PHE A 491 -13.72 17.03 -7.64
CA PHE A 491 -13.79 15.61 -7.40
C PHE A 491 -12.51 14.95 -7.89
N ASN A 492 -11.69 14.39 -6.98
CA ASN A 492 -10.43 13.68 -7.29
C ASN A 492 -9.56 14.43 -8.33
N GLY A 493 -9.32 15.75 -8.15
CA GLY A 493 -8.54 16.58 -9.06
C GLY A 493 -9.28 17.08 -10.31
N TYR A 494 -10.43 16.52 -10.65
CA TYR A 494 -11.29 17.03 -11.72
C TYR A 494 -12.17 18.16 -11.20
N GLN A 495 -12.31 19.21 -11.98
CA GLN A 495 -13.17 20.32 -11.62
C GLN A 495 -14.20 20.63 -12.71
N ARG A 496 -15.39 21.04 -12.28
CA ARG A 496 -16.41 21.64 -13.13
C ARG A 496 -16.85 22.94 -12.51
N VAL A 497 -17.09 23.91 -13.37
CA VAL A 497 -17.52 25.26 -12.96
C VAL A 497 -18.80 25.59 -13.68
N MET A 498 -19.74 26.17 -12.92
CA MET A 498 -21.02 26.64 -13.45
C MET A 498 -21.30 28.07 -13.00
N LYS A 499 -21.78 28.88 -13.94
CA LYS A 499 -22.18 30.26 -13.70
C LYS A 499 -23.64 30.34 -13.24
N MET A 500 -23.90 31.09 -12.17
CA MET A 500 -25.22 31.32 -11.58
C MET A 500 -25.51 32.82 -11.50
N LEU A 501 -26.78 33.24 -11.63
CA LEU A 501 -27.18 34.63 -11.56
C LEU A 501 -28.18 34.83 -10.41
N LEU A 502 -27.75 35.59 -9.38
CA LEU A 502 -28.61 36.01 -8.28
C LEU A 502 -29.27 37.35 -8.62
N ILE A 503 -30.60 37.38 -8.53
CA ILE A 503 -31.42 38.58 -8.73
C ILE A 503 -32.27 38.77 -7.48
N LYS A 504 -32.17 39.92 -6.83
CA LYS A 504 -33.06 40.30 -5.71
C LYS A 504 -34.21 41.16 -6.18
#